data_6a615eae7ad5e39c5ff1a9e633bc144e
#
_entry.id   6a615eae7ad5e39c5ff1a9e633bc144e
#
_cell.length_a   1.000
_cell.length_b   1.000
_cell.length_c   1.000
_cell.angle_alpha   90.00
_cell.angle_beta   90.00
_cell.angle_gamma   90.00
#
_symmetry.space_group_name_H-M   'P 1'
#
loop_
_entity.id
_entity.type
_entity.pdbx_description
1 polymer ?
#
loop_
_entity_poly.entity_id
_entity_poly.type
_entity_poly.pdbx_seq_one_letter_code
_entity_poly.pdbx_strand_id
1 'polypeptide(L)'
;MIRTRVILLLVSFLFNFSFRLMAQEVSIELGPSEIGLNETFSVKVTIANDRIKSYDEFPDIIGFQKQGISQSSSMNIINGQVTSTNSIIQYYKPTRKGEFILEKFSVKINGNSYDSPGKKITVGDTRTSQRQGVFDPFDDLFGSRDREEPEFIEIEDDAFFASSVDKSEVFVGEGFNVSLAFYMSETNQAPFQFYEPGRQLDEILKKMKPSNAWEENFNITNIQPERVTLSGKNWIKYKVYEATFFPFSDGEIIIPQISWEMIKYRVARNPTFFGSNRLEDFKTFYSSAKTVKVRPLPQHPLRNEVSVGVFQLRENISSLEVETGEGFTYNFGISGEGNVNSISAPRTRQIQKLNTFDPNVRQQINRGMGKIRGVKEFNYYLTINEPGEVRLSDHFEWIYFNPVLAKYDTLRPSAVIQVKGDSKVNQAISKQRLGGIYDLIEVESNKLSYQRYKYYFSLFINLLLVASVVLLTVMIMRKGNG
;
A
#
# COMPACT_ATOMS: atom_id res chain seq x y z
N MET A 1 -13.01 1.07 55.04
CA MET A 1 -14.22 0.86 54.21
C MET A 1 -14.30 1.71 52.93
N ILE A 2 -13.81 2.94 52.87
CA ILE A 2 -13.92 3.79 51.68
C ILE A 2 -12.95 3.34 50.55
N ARG A 3 -11.73 2.89 50.88
CA ARG A 3 -10.74 2.43 49.88
C ARG A 3 -11.16 1.16 49.13
N THR A 4 -11.86 0.24 49.78
CA THR A 4 -12.34 -0.99 49.15
C THR A 4 -13.52 -0.75 48.19
N ARG A 5 -14.36 0.26 48.42
CA ARG A 5 -15.46 0.63 47.53
C ARG A 5 -15.01 1.35 46.30
N VAL A 6 -13.92 2.13 46.34
CA VAL A 6 -13.32 2.81 45.18
C VAL A 6 -12.64 1.81 44.25
N ILE A 7 -11.98 0.79 44.81
CA ILE A 7 -11.35 -0.27 44.00
C ILE A 7 -12.42 -1.13 43.32
N LEU A 8 -13.52 -1.43 43.95
CA LEU A 8 -14.64 -2.18 43.34
C LEU A 8 -15.33 -1.37 42.22
N LEU A 9 -15.44 -0.04 42.36
CA LEU A 9 -15.99 0.83 41.33
C LEU A 9 -15.02 0.97 40.12
N LEU A 10 -13.70 1.01 40.35
CA LEU A 10 -12.70 1.03 39.28
C LEU A 10 -12.64 -0.32 38.54
N VAL A 11 -12.75 -1.42 39.21
CA VAL A 11 -12.82 -2.75 38.57
C VAL A 11 -14.12 -2.93 37.79
N SER A 12 -15.26 -2.42 38.30
CA SER A 12 -16.54 -2.42 37.58
C SER A 12 -16.52 -1.52 36.36
N PHE A 13 -15.80 -0.40 36.40
CA PHE A 13 -15.63 0.51 35.23
C PHE A 13 -14.70 -0.07 34.17
N LEU A 14 -13.66 -0.81 34.57
CA LEU A 14 -12.77 -1.54 33.65
C LEU A 14 -13.46 -2.73 32.99
N PHE A 15 -14.44 -3.36 33.64
CA PHE A 15 -15.20 -4.48 33.08
C PHE A 15 -16.30 -4.05 32.10
N ASN A 16 -16.71 -2.76 32.09
CA ASN A 16 -17.67 -2.22 31.12
C ASN A 16 -17.01 -1.67 29.84
N PHE A 17 -15.70 -1.71 29.74
CA PHE A 17 -15.01 -1.52 28.48
C PHE A 17 -15.05 -2.87 27.72
N SER A 18 -16.26 -3.33 27.44
CA SER A 18 -16.50 -4.40 26.49
C SER A 18 -15.95 -3.89 25.15
N PHE A 19 -14.78 -4.41 24.76
CA PHE A 19 -14.35 -4.40 23.38
C PHE A 19 -15.57 -4.87 22.58
N ARG A 20 -16.24 -3.96 21.93
CA ARG A 20 -17.04 -4.31 20.77
C ARG A 20 -16.02 -4.81 19.74
N LEU A 21 -15.68 -6.10 19.81
CA LEU A 21 -15.20 -6.84 18.66
C LEU A 21 -16.27 -6.56 17.60
N MET A 22 -15.94 -5.74 16.62
CA MET A 22 -16.69 -5.67 15.37
C MET A 22 -16.56 -7.08 14.79
N ALA A 23 -17.57 -7.91 15.06
CA ALA A 23 -17.65 -9.23 14.47
C ALA A 23 -17.71 -8.98 12.96
N GLN A 24 -16.76 -9.53 12.27
CA GLN A 24 -16.69 -9.54 10.82
C GLN A 24 -17.94 -10.26 10.34
N GLU A 25 -18.87 -9.51 9.75
CA GLU A 25 -20.14 -10.08 9.29
C GLU A 25 -19.88 -10.79 7.96
N VAL A 26 -19.76 -12.13 8.04
CA VAL A 26 -19.65 -13.00 6.87
C VAL A 26 -20.95 -13.73 6.68
N SER A 27 -21.54 -13.66 5.49
CA SER A 27 -22.74 -14.37 5.11
C SER A 27 -22.47 -15.35 3.98
N ILE A 28 -23.09 -16.54 4.04
CA ILE A 28 -23.08 -17.53 2.94
C ILE A 28 -24.50 -17.62 2.38
N GLU A 29 -24.65 -17.26 1.13
CA GLU A 29 -25.92 -17.32 0.40
C GLU A 29 -25.87 -18.47 -0.61
N LEU A 30 -26.91 -19.33 -0.57
CA LEU A 30 -27.07 -20.44 -1.49
C LEU A 30 -28.14 -20.10 -2.54
N GLY A 31 -27.86 -20.39 -3.78
CA GLY A 31 -28.77 -20.19 -4.92
C GLY A 31 -30.15 -20.81 -4.73
N PRO A 32 -31.09 -20.63 -5.67
CA PRO A 32 -32.47 -21.15 -5.57
C PRO A 32 -32.52 -22.65 -5.32
N SER A 33 -33.57 -23.13 -4.62
CA SER A 33 -33.79 -24.55 -4.37
C SER A 33 -34.28 -25.29 -5.63
N GLU A 34 -34.85 -24.58 -6.61
CA GLU A 34 -35.33 -25.11 -7.86
C GLU A 34 -34.75 -24.35 -9.04
N ILE A 35 -34.09 -25.07 -9.95
CA ILE A 35 -33.47 -24.53 -11.15
C ILE A 35 -33.77 -25.39 -12.37
N GLY A 36 -33.72 -24.80 -13.56
CA GLY A 36 -33.76 -25.52 -14.83
C GLY A 36 -32.42 -26.11 -15.20
N LEU A 37 -32.38 -27.11 -16.08
CA LEU A 37 -31.15 -27.75 -16.56
C LEU A 37 -30.19 -26.76 -17.26
N ASN A 38 -30.70 -25.65 -17.77
CA ASN A 38 -29.93 -24.57 -18.41
C ASN A 38 -29.59 -23.41 -17.45
N GLU A 39 -29.98 -23.47 -16.20
CA GLU A 39 -29.70 -22.48 -15.19
C GLU A 39 -28.50 -22.91 -14.33
N THR A 40 -27.88 -21.96 -13.65
CA THR A 40 -26.73 -22.21 -12.76
C THR A 40 -27.15 -22.05 -11.30
N PHE A 41 -26.70 -22.97 -10.44
CA PHE A 41 -26.71 -22.79 -9.00
C PHE A 41 -25.48 -22.03 -8.55
N SER A 42 -25.55 -21.27 -7.47
CA SER A 42 -24.40 -20.52 -6.97
C SER A 42 -24.28 -20.64 -5.45
N VAL A 43 -23.03 -20.59 -4.99
CA VAL A 43 -22.67 -20.40 -3.58
C VAL A 43 -21.90 -19.09 -3.50
N LYS A 44 -22.49 -18.11 -2.81
CA LYS A 44 -21.94 -16.77 -2.64
C LYS A 44 -21.53 -16.56 -1.20
N VAL A 45 -20.29 -16.16 -0.97
CA VAL A 45 -19.77 -15.74 0.33
C VAL A 45 -19.53 -14.25 0.28
N THR A 46 -20.09 -13.53 1.22
CA THR A 46 -20.00 -12.07 1.32
C THR A 46 -19.38 -11.69 2.66
N ILE A 47 -18.41 -10.79 2.64
CA ILE A 47 -17.77 -10.22 3.82
C ILE A 47 -18.03 -8.72 3.86
N ALA A 48 -18.52 -8.22 4.98
CA ALA A 48 -18.76 -6.79 5.16
C ALA A 48 -17.54 -6.11 5.80
N ASN A 49 -17.20 -4.93 5.30
CA ASN A 49 -16.16 -4.02 5.80
C ASN A 49 -14.73 -4.62 5.87
N ASP A 50 -14.48 -5.72 5.11
CA ASP A 50 -13.15 -6.30 4.95
C ASP A 50 -12.96 -6.87 3.55
N ARG A 51 -11.72 -7.29 3.22
CA ARG A 51 -11.38 -7.91 1.93
C ARG A 51 -11.21 -9.42 2.06
N ILE A 52 -11.60 -10.14 1.03
CA ILE A 52 -11.28 -11.56 0.89
C ILE A 52 -9.82 -11.65 0.41
N LYS A 53 -8.91 -12.03 1.31
CA LYS A 53 -7.46 -12.21 1.04
C LYS A 53 -7.14 -13.65 0.66
N SER A 54 -7.86 -14.60 1.29
CA SER A 54 -7.72 -16.03 1.05
C SER A 54 -9.04 -16.73 1.31
N TYR A 55 -9.29 -17.81 0.59
CA TYR A 55 -10.45 -18.68 0.78
C TYR A 55 -10.09 -20.12 0.42
N ASP A 56 -10.77 -21.07 1.07
CA ASP A 56 -10.67 -22.48 0.75
C ASP A 56 -11.51 -22.82 -0.48
N GLU A 57 -11.24 -23.96 -1.08
CA GLU A 57 -12.00 -24.48 -2.21
C GLU A 57 -13.46 -24.72 -1.82
N PHE A 58 -14.40 -24.29 -2.68
CA PHE A 58 -15.83 -24.52 -2.48
C PHE A 58 -16.17 -26.01 -2.63
N PRO A 59 -17.23 -26.50 -1.93
CA PRO A 59 -17.59 -27.91 -1.96
C PRO A 59 -17.98 -28.38 -3.36
N ASP A 60 -17.80 -29.66 -3.65
CA ASP A 60 -18.35 -30.30 -4.82
C ASP A 60 -19.83 -30.66 -4.58
N ILE A 61 -20.66 -30.51 -5.62
CA ILE A 61 -22.07 -30.92 -5.59
C ILE A 61 -22.23 -32.09 -6.57
N ILE A 62 -22.58 -33.26 -6.06
CA ILE A 62 -22.79 -34.43 -6.89
C ILE A 62 -23.87 -34.14 -7.93
N GLY A 63 -23.58 -34.35 -9.21
CA GLY A 63 -24.50 -34.04 -10.31
C GLY A 63 -24.41 -32.61 -10.85
N PHE A 64 -23.42 -31.85 -10.38
CA PHE A 64 -23.09 -30.52 -10.91
C PHE A 64 -21.61 -30.45 -11.33
N GLN A 65 -21.34 -29.61 -12.29
CA GLN A 65 -19.99 -29.25 -12.72
C GLN A 65 -19.67 -27.84 -12.20
N LYS A 66 -18.57 -27.71 -11.45
CA LYS A 66 -18.06 -26.39 -11.08
C LYS A 66 -17.75 -25.58 -12.33
N GLN A 67 -18.18 -24.33 -12.34
CA GLN A 67 -17.88 -23.32 -13.35
C GLN A 67 -16.87 -22.32 -12.78
N GLY A 68 -16.65 -21.22 -13.50
CA GLY A 68 -15.77 -20.16 -13.04
C GLY A 68 -16.21 -19.52 -11.70
N ILE A 69 -15.23 -18.93 -10.99
CA ILE A 69 -15.45 -18.12 -9.81
C ILE A 69 -15.52 -16.66 -10.23
N SER A 70 -16.50 -15.93 -9.69
CA SER A 70 -16.61 -14.47 -9.82
C SER A 70 -16.29 -13.81 -8.49
N GLN A 71 -15.55 -12.71 -8.52
CA GLN A 71 -15.34 -11.85 -7.37
C GLN A 71 -15.96 -10.50 -7.64
N SER A 72 -16.72 -9.96 -6.69
CA SER A 72 -17.27 -8.63 -6.76
C SER A 72 -16.99 -7.84 -5.47
N SER A 73 -16.75 -6.55 -5.64
CA SER A 73 -16.63 -5.61 -4.54
C SER A 73 -17.67 -4.51 -4.76
N SER A 74 -18.49 -4.26 -3.77
CA SER A 74 -19.46 -3.17 -3.82
C SER A 74 -19.32 -2.30 -2.57
N MET A 75 -19.62 -1.02 -2.74
CA MET A 75 -19.58 -0.06 -1.65
C MET A 75 -20.89 0.72 -1.66
N ASN A 76 -21.65 0.54 -0.60
CA ASN A 76 -22.95 1.19 -0.40
C ASN A 76 -22.79 2.44 0.45
N ILE A 77 -23.43 3.52 0.04
CA ILE A 77 -23.48 4.77 0.78
C ILE A 77 -24.94 5.04 1.14
N ILE A 78 -25.27 4.95 2.42
CA ILE A 78 -26.63 5.22 2.92
C ILE A 78 -26.49 6.24 4.05
N ASN A 79 -27.12 7.41 3.92
CA ASN A 79 -27.09 8.48 4.93
C ASN A 79 -25.68 8.85 5.41
N GLY A 80 -24.71 8.90 4.50
CA GLY A 80 -23.31 9.22 4.81
C GLY A 80 -22.52 8.08 5.46
N GLN A 81 -23.12 6.92 5.73
CA GLN A 81 -22.42 5.72 6.16
C GLN A 81 -22.01 4.89 4.96
N VAL A 82 -20.74 4.52 4.91
CA VAL A 82 -20.16 3.66 3.89
C VAL A 82 -20.05 2.25 4.43
N THR A 83 -20.64 1.29 3.70
CA THR A 83 -20.45 -0.14 3.94
C THR A 83 -19.81 -0.74 2.70
N SER A 84 -18.64 -1.33 2.84
CA SER A 84 -18.02 -2.12 1.77
C SER A 84 -18.41 -3.58 1.92
N THR A 85 -18.76 -4.23 0.81
CA THR A 85 -19.02 -5.67 0.75
C THR A 85 -18.15 -6.28 -0.33
N ASN A 86 -17.42 -7.33 0.03
CA ASN A 86 -16.65 -8.12 -0.92
C ASN A 86 -17.27 -9.51 -0.99
N SER A 87 -17.56 -9.96 -2.20
CA SER A 87 -18.21 -11.26 -2.41
C SER A 87 -17.39 -12.11 -3.36
N ILE A 88 -17.41 -13.42 -3.10
CA ILE A 88 -16.90 -14.45 -4.00
C ILE A 88 -18.03 -15.42 -4.30
N ILE A 89 -18.23 -15.74 -5.58
CA ILE A 89 -19.33 -16.55 -6.05
C ILE A 89 -18.77 -17.70 -6.86
N GLN A 90 -19.03 -18.94 -6.41
CA GLN A 90 -18.80 -20.15 -7.19
C GLN A 90 -20.07 -20.56 -7.90
N TYR A 91 -20.01 -20.73 -9.21
CA TYR A 91 -21.13 -21.19 -10.03
C TYR A 91 -21.02 -22.70 -10.28
N TYR A 92 -22.20 -23.37 -10.36
CA TYR A 92 -22.36 -24.78 -10.59
C TYR A 92 -23.40 -25.01 -11.68
N LYS A 93 -23.02 -25.75 -12.73
CA LYS A 93 -23.93 -26.13 -13.81
C LYS A 93 -24.45 -27.54 -13.57
N PRO A 94 -25.78 -27.78 -13.53
CA PRO A 94 -26.31 -29.13 -13.39
C PRO A 94 -25.98 -29.97 -14.63
N THR A 95 -25.65 -31.25 -14.43
CA THR A 95 -25.35 -32.20 -15.52
C THR A 95 -26.54 -33.03 -15.94
N ARG A 96 -27.55 -33.15 -15.08
CA ARG A 96 -28.79 -33.89 -15.31
C ARG A 96 -29.94 -33.38 -14.44
N LYS A 97 -31.17 -33.73 -14.80
CA LYS A 97 -32.38 -33.48 -13.98
C LYS A 97 -32.38 -34.39 -12.76
N GLY A 98 -33.07 -33.98 -11.70
CA GLY A 98 -33.26 -34.76 -10.49
C GLY A 98 -33.11 -33.91 -9.20
N GLU A 99 -33.17 -34.59 -8.09
CA GLU A 99 -32.96 -34.00 -6.78
C GLU A 99 -31.51 -34.23 -6.33
N PHE A 100 -30.87 -33.19 -5.87
CA PHE A 100 -29.49 -33.19 -5.41
C PHE A 100 -29.41 -32.54 -4.04
N ILE A 101 -28.38 -32.92 -3.28
CA ILE A 101 -28.13 -32.38 -1.93
C ILE A 101 -26.75 -31.75 -1.93
N LEU A 102 -26.69 -30.47 -1.62
CA LEU A 102 -25.48 -29.85 -1.12
C LEU A 102 -25.45 -30.12 0.38
N GLU A 103 -24.51 -30.94 0.81
CA GLU A 103 -24.36 -31.26 2.24
C GLU A 103 -23.92 -30.05 3.05
N LYS A 104 -23.98 -30.15 4.38
CA LYS A 104 -23.39 -29.15 5.27
C LYS A 104 -21.90 -29.04 4.99
N PHE A 105 -21.41 -27.83 4.86
CA PHE A 105 -20.00 -27.57 4.61
C PHE A 105 -19.51 -26.33 5.38
N SER A 106 -18.22 -26.27 5.56
CA SER A 106 -17.54 -25.10 6.10
C SER A 106 -16.58 -24.54 5.05
N VAL A 107 -16.51 -23.24 4.93
CA VAL A 107 -15.53 -22.57 4.07
C VAL A 107 -14.67 -21.64 4.93
N LYS A 108 -13.35 -21.68 4.76
CA LYS A 108 -12.48 -20.72 5.43
C LYS A 108 -12.30 -19.47 4.58
N ILE A 109 -12.49 -18.32 5.20
CA ILE A 109 -12.24 -17.01 4.61
C ILE A 109 -11.29 -16.25 5.53
N ASN A 110 -10.17 -15.78 5.01
CA ASN A 110 -9.14 -15.08 5.79
C ASN A 110 -8.68 -15.85 7.04
N GLY A 111 -8.68 -17.20 6.95
CA GLY A 111 -8.27 -18.09 8.06
C GLY A 111 -9.37 -18.45 9.07
N ASN A 112 -10.56 -17.82 9.00
CA ASN A 112 -11.71 -18.12 9.86
C ASN A 112 -12.69 -19.05 9.15
N SER A 113 -13.27 -20.04 9.86
CA SER A 113 -14.21 -21.00 9.31
C SER A 113 -15.65 -20.54 9.48
N TYR A 114 -16.44 -20.64 8.40
CA TYR A 114 -17.86 -20.29 8.39
C TYR A 114 -18.67 -21.46 7.86
N ASP A 115 -19.75 -21.79 8.56
CA ASP A 115 -20.57 -22.99 8.32
C ASP A 115 -21.80 -22.65 7.47
N SER A 116 -22.13 -23.54 6.54
CA SER A 116 -23.37 -23.53 5.75
C SER A 116 -24.20 -24.77 6.08
N PRO A 117 -25.50 -24.62 6.30
CA PRO A 117 -26.37 -25.76 6.62
C PRO A 117 -26.56 -26.73 5.45
N GLY A 118 -26.09 -26.39 4.30
CA GLY A 118 -26.38 -27.12 3.06
C GLY A 118 -27.77 -26.82 2.50
N LYS A 119 -28.12 -27.45 1.38
CA LYS A 119 -29.41 -27.21 0.68
C LYS A 119 -29.80 -28.37 -0.23
N LYS A 120 -31.10 -28.68 -0.27
CA LYS A 120 -31.69 -29.54 -1.30
C LYS A 120 -31.93 -28.70 -2.57
N ILE A 121 -31.52 -29.24 -3.74
CA ILE A 121 -31.62 -28.58 -5.04
C ILE A 121 -32.36 -29.51 -5.99
N THR A 122 -33.45 -29.01 -6.59
CA THR A 122 -34.24 -29.72 -7.58
C THR A 122 -33.95 -29.13 -8.96
N VAL A 123 -33.46 -29.96 -9.88
CA VAL A 123 -33.17 -29.60 -11.26
C VAL A 123 -34.30 -30.12 -12.16
N GLY A 124 -35.08 -29.21 -12.69
CA GLY A 124 -36.17 -29.51 -13.59
C GLY A 124 -35.78 -29.44 -15.07
N ASP A 125 -36.81 -29.39 -15.94
CA ASP A 125 -36.65 -29.17 -17.37
C ASP A 125 -35.96 -27.85 -17.69
N THR A 126 -35.40 -27.75 -18.89
CA THR A 126 -34.86 -26.50 -19.43
C THR A 126 -35.97 -25.43 -19.41
N ARG A 127 -35.79 -24.39 -18.65
CA ARG A 127 -36.70 -23.26 -18.59
C ARG A 127 -36.44 -22.37 -19.80
N THR A 128 -37.43 -22.24 -20.69
CA THR A 128 -37.44 -21.16 -21.69
C THR A 128 -37.66 -19.86 -20.94
N SER A 129 -36.76 -18.88 -21.14
CA SER A 129 -36.91 -17.56 -20.53
C SER A 129 -38.07 -16.77 -21.14
N GLN A 130 -39.28 -17.20 -20.82
CA GLN A 130 -40.45 -16.31 -20.83
C GLN A 130 -40.61 -15.85 -19.37
N ARG A 131 -40.58 -14.54 -19.16
CA ARG A 131 -41.06 -13.90 -17.93
C ARG A 131 -42.54 -14.27 -17.77
N GLN A 132 -42.83 -15.42 -17.18
CA GLN A 132 -44.15 -15.76 -16.67
C GLN A 132 -44.05 -15.85 -15.17
N GLY A 133 -44.87 -15.06 -14.50
CA GLY A 133 -45.01 -15.01 -13.06
C GLY A 133 -45.14 -16.42 -12.47
N VAL A 134 -44.37 -16.70 -11.43
CA VAL A 134 -44.50 -17.92 -10.63
C VAL A 134 -45.92 -17.93 -10.06
N PHE A 135 -46.74 -18.89 -10.47
CA PHE A 135 -48.00 -19.24 -9.77
C PHE A 135 -47.59 -19.75 -8.38
N ASP A 136 -47.75 -18.94 -7.37
CA ASP A 136 -47.64 -19.34 -5.96
C ASP A 136 -49.03 -19.87 -5.56
N PRO A 137 -49.15 -21.16 -5.12
CA PRO A 137 -50.46 -21.72 -4.66
C PRO A 137 -51.04 -21.00 -3.44
N PHE A 138 -50.26 -20.10 -2.81
CA PHE A 138 -50.72 -19.25 -1.70
C PHE A 138 -51.44 -17.96 -2.15
N ASP A 139 -51.35 -17.56 -3.44
CA ASP A 139 -52.00 -16.36 -3.94
C ASP A 139 -53.54 -16.50 -3.98
N ASP A 140 -54.04 -17.74 -4.03
CA ASP A 140 -55.53 -18.00 -4.05
C ASP A 140 -56.18 -17.90 -2.66
N LEU A 141 -55.41 -17.91 -1.58
CA LEU A 141 -55.91 -17.83 -0.20
C LEU A 141 -56.01 -16.40 0.35
N PHE A 142 -55.37 -15.43 -0.31
CA PHE A 142 -55.35 -14.03 0.13
C PHE A 142 -55.82 -13.03 -0.91
N GLY A 143 -56.65 -13.46 -1.83
CA GLY A 143 -57.36 -12.60 -2.79
C GLY A 143 -56.41 -11.81 -3.70
N SER A 144 -56.41 -12.15 -4.98
CA SER A 144 -55.77 -11.38 -6.05
C SER A 144 -56.29 -9.93 -6.03
N ARG A 145 -55.65 -9.09 -5.24
CA ARG A 145 -55.61 -7.66 -5.53
C ARG A 145 -54.56 -7.49 -6.62
N ASP A 146 -54.96 -6.89 -7.72
CA ASP A 146 -54.06 -6.41 -8.78
C ASP A 146 -52.80 -5.81 -8.09
N ARG A 147 -51.71 -6.55 -8.08
CA ARG A 147 -50.41 -5.98 -7.70
C ARG A 147 -50.02 -5.12 -8.90
N GLU A 148 -50.42 -3.87 -8.86
CA GLU A 148 -49.80 -2.86 -9.70
C GLU A 148 -48.30 -3.00 -9.50
N GLU A 149 -47.56 -3.19 -10.59
CA GLU A 149 -46.09 -3.17 -10.55
C GLU A 149 -45.67 -1.91 -9.78
N PRO A 150 -44.76 -2.00 -8.80
CA PRO A 150 -44.37 -0.83 -8.02
C PRO A 150 -43.85 0.25 -8.97
N GLU A 151 -44.50 1.40 -8.97
CA GLU A 151 -44.05 2.56 -9.72
C GLU A 151 -42.75 3.05 -9.09
N PHE A 152 -41.67 2.99 -9.85
CA PHE A 152 -40.35 3.47 -9.41
C PHE A 152 -40.15 4.93 -9.84
N ILE A 153 -39.85 5.78 -8.88
CA ILE A 153 -39.57 7.20 -9.12
C ILE A 153 -38.07 7.46 -9.00
N GLU A 154 -37.61 8.35 -9.84
CA GLU A 154 -36.24 8.87 -9.72
C GLU A 154 -36.20 9.97 -8.66
N ILE A 155 -35.28 9.88 -7.72
CA ILE A 155 -35.00 10.95 -6.76
C ILE A 155 -33.91 11.86 -7.35
N GLU A 156 -34.17 13.16 -7.31
CA GLU A 156 -33.18 14.15 -7.73
C GLU A 156 -31.94 14.04 -6.85
N ASP A 157 -30.80 14.03 -7.48
CA ASP A 157 -29.52 13.89 -6.80
C ASP A 157 -28.78 15.22 -6.73
N ASP A 158 -28.08 15.37 -5.62
CA ASP A 158 -27.20 16.50 -5.34
C ASP A 158 -25.78 15.94 -5.13
N ALA A 159 -25.16 15.56 -6.23
CA ALA A 159 -23.85 14.92 -6.27
C ALA A 159 -23.09 15.30 -7.55
N PHE A 160 -21.75 15.24 -7.48
CA PHE A 160 -20.89 15.46 -8.63
C PHE A 160 -19.58 14.70 -8.49
N PHE A 161 -18.90 14.48 -9.62
CA PHE A 161 -17.55 13.95 -9.67
C PHE A 161 -16.58 15.03 -10.11
N ALA A 162 -15.42 15.14 -9.44
CA ALA A 162 -14.44 16.16 -9.75
C ALA A 162 -13.01 15.61 -9.79
N SER A 163 -12.24 16.15 -10.74
CA SER A 163 -10.79 16.16 -10.71
C SER A 163 -10.31 17.50 -10.12
N SER A 164 -9.36 17.45 -9.21
CA SER A 164 -8.73 18.65 -8.64
C SER A 164 -7.22 18.58 -8.76
N VAL A 165 -6.62 19.75 -8.97
CA VAL A 165 -5.17 19.96 -8.94
C VAL A 165 -4.88 21.06 -7.92
N ASP A 166 -3.79 20.90 -7.16
CA ASP A 166 -3.41 21.87 -6.12
C ASP A 166 -2.67 23.07 -6.69
N LYS A 167 -2.06 22.95 -7.88
CA LYS A 167 -1.30 24.01 -8.53
C LYS A 167 -1.64 24.06 -10.03
N SER A 168 -1.85 25.28 -10.56
CA SER A 168 -2.06 25.51 -11.98
C SER A 168 -0.75 25.73 -12.77
N GLU A 169 0.35 26.02 -12.06
CA GLU A 169 1.66 26.25 -12.62
C GLU A 169 2.74 25.68 -11.69
N VAL A 170 3.74 25.00 -12.26
CA VAL A 170 4.87 24.40 -11.53
C VAL A 170 6.15 24.50 -12.34
N PHE A 171 7.29 24.31 -11.72
CA PHE A 171 8.56 24.11 -12.41
C PHE A 171 8.77 22.65 -12.81
N VAL A 172 9.63 22.41 -13.81
CA VAL A 172 10.13 21.05 -14.10
C VAL A 172 10.68 20.44 -12.81
N GLY A 173 10.28 19.21 -12.49
CA GLY A 173 10.67 18.52 -11.26
C GLY A 173 9.89 18.91 -10.00
N GLU A 174 9.09 19.98 -10.02
CA GLU A 174 8.22 20.36 -8.91
C GLU A 174 6.95 19.51 -8.92
N GLY A 175 6.58 18.95 -7.74
CA GLY A 175 5.37 18.15 -7.59
C GLY A 175 4.09 18.99 -7.58
N PHE A 176 3.06 18.49 -8.28
CA PHE A 176 1.67 18.93 -8.14
C PHE A 176 0.78 17.74 -7.83
N ASN A 177 -0.20 17.95 -6.96
CA ASN A 177 -1.12 16.90 -6.54
C ASN A 177 -2.37 16.88 -7.43
N VAL A 178 -2.79 15.67 -7.80
CA VAL A 178 -4.03 15.42 -8.53
C VAL A 178 -4.88 14.48 -7.69
N SER A 179 -6.15 14.83 -7.48
CA SER A 179 -7.10 13.92 -6.85
C SER A 179 -8.40 13.82 -7.62
N LEU A 180 -9.00 12.62 -7.59
CA LEU A 180 -10.32 12.33 -8.12
C LEU A 180 -11.24 12.00 -6.94
N ALA A 181 -12.40 12.63 -6.89
CA ALA A 181 -13.34 12.40 -5.82
C ALA A 181 -14.79 12.55 -6.28
N PHE A 182 -15.65 11.71 -5.70
CA PHE A 182 -17.10 11.83 -5.79
C PHE A 182 -17.59 12.64 -4.58
N TYR A 183 -18.44 13.60 -4.83
CA TYR A 183 -19.03 14.48 -3.82
C TYR A 183 -20.53 14.27 -3.77
N MET A 184 -21.04 14.10 -2.57
CA MET A 184 -22.46 13.98 -2.31
C MET A 184 -22.86 14.99 -1.24
N SER A 185 -23.90 15.77 -1.47
CA SER A 185 -24.41 16.72 -0.47
C SER A 185 -24.86 15.99 0.78
N GLU A 186 -24.67 16.57 1.97
CA GLU A 186 -25.21 15.99 3.21
C GLU A 186 -26.75 15.92 3.20
N THR A 187 -27.42 16.72 2.36
CA THR A 187 -28.88 16.72 2.19
C THR A 187 -29.34 15.84 1.04
N ASN A 188 -28.43 15.17 0.34
CA ASN A 188 -28.78 14.28 -0.77
C ASN A 188 -29.64 13.10 -0.30
N GLN A 189 -30.76 12.86 -0.98
CA GLN A 189 -31.68 11.76 -0.67
C GLN A 189 -31.59 10.62 -1.70
N ALA A 190 -30.99 10.86 -2.86
CA ALA A 190 -30.82 9.84 -3.87
C ALA A 190 -29.83 8.76 -3.40
N PRO A 191 -30.21 7.48 -3.38
CA PRO A 191 -29.32 6.42 -2.97
C PRO A 191 -28.33 6.09 -4.08
N PHE A 192 -27.01 6.10 -3.73
CA PHE A 192 -25.94 5.75 -4.64
C PHE A 192 -25.15 4.53 -4.16
N GLN A 193 -24.60 3.81 -5.13
CA GLN A 193 -23.62 2.76 -4.91
C GLN A 193 -22.47 2.89 -5.92
N PHE A 194 -21.24 2.65 -5.48
CA PHE A 194 -20.10 2.58 -6.39
C PHE A 194 -20.22 1.36 -7.30
N TYR A 195 -20.10 1.60 -8.61
CA TYR A 195 -20.08 0.55 -9.62
C TYR A 195 -18.65 0.23 -10.03
N GLU A 196 -18.19 -0.97 -9.76
CA GLU A 196 -16.87 -1.49 -10.14
C GLU A 196 -15.71 -0.47 -10.02
N PRO A 197 -15.50 0.17 -8.86
CA PRO A 197 -14.59 1.32 -8.74
C PRO A 197 -13.15 0.98 -9.12
N GLY A 198 -12.68 -0.24 -8.87
CA GLY A 198 -11.32 -0.68 -9.24
C GLY A 198 -11.14 -0.74 -10.75
N ARG A 199 -12.08 -1.35 -11.48
CA ARG A 199 -12.02 -1.45 -12.95
C ARG A 199 -12.08 -0.06 -13.61
N GLN A 200 -13.01 0.78 -13.16
CA GLN A 200 -13.12 2.14 -13.69
C GLN A 200 -11.83 2.94 -13.44
N LEU A 201 -11.26 2.83 -12.24
CA LEU A 201 -10.01 3.53 -11.91
C LEU A 201 -8.85 3.07 -12.81
N ASP A 202 -8.71 1.76 -13.04
CA ASP A 202 -7.67 1.22 -13.92
C ASP A 202 -7.81 1.75 -15.36
N GLU A 203 -9.02 1.85 -15.88
CA GLU A 203 -9.29 2.41 -17.21
C GLU A 203 -9.01 3.93 -17.28
N ILE A 204 -9.37 4.66 -16.23
CA ILE A 204 -9.14 6.09 -16.08
C ILE A 204 -7.64 6.38 -16.06
N LEU A 205 -6.88 5.64 -15.25
CA LEU A 205 -5.44 5.86 -15.09
C LEU A 205 -4.67 5.62 -16.38
N LYS A 206 -5.09 4.66 -17.22
CA LYS A 206 -4.50 4.45 -18.55
C LYS A 206 -4.62 5.67 -19.47
N LYS A 207 -5.69 6.47 -19.31
CA LYS A 207 -5.97 7.66 -20.14
C LYS A 207 -5.46 8.95 -19.51
N MET A 208 -5.44 9.01 -18.18
CA MET A 208 -5.16 10.24 -17.43
C MET A 208 -3.68 10.43 -17.13
N LYS A 209 -2.92 9.33 -16.97
CA LYS A 209 -1.52 9.40 -16.53
C LYS A 209 -0.65 10.09 -17.55
N PRO A 210 0.01 11.23 -17.19
CA PRO A 210 0.91 11.92 -18.10
C PRO A 210 2.15 11.07 -18.42
N SER A 211 2.54 11.00 -19.68
CA SER A 211 3.75 10.26 -20.11
C SER A 211 5.06 10.98 -19.78
N ASN A 212 4.99 12.29 -19.51
CA ASN A 212 6.14 13.16 -19.24
C ASN A 212 6.27 13.56 -17.76
N ALA A 213 5.70 12.77 -16.84
CA ALA A 213 5.81 12.99 -15.40
C ALA A 213 5.98 11.69 -14.63
N TRP A 214 6.74 11.75 -13.54
CA TRP A 214 6.81 10.68 -12.53
C TRP A 214 5.59 10.76 -11.62
N GLU A 215 4.98 9.62 -11.33
CA GLU A 215 3.83 9.50 -10.43
C GLU A 215 4.25 8.92 -9.07
N GLU A 216 3.92 9.61 -8.01
CA GLU A 216 3.90 9.09 -6.64
C GLU A 216 2.46 8.91 -6.19
N ASN A 217 1.97 7.69 -6.29
CA ASN A 217 0.60 7.32 -5.96
C ASN A 217 0.42 7.16 -4.44
N PHE A 218 -0.67 7.72 -3.88
CA PHE A 218 -1.02 7.60 -2.46
C PHE A 218 -1.66 6.25 -2.12
N ASN A 219 -1.93 5.40 -3.13
CA ASN A 219 -2.45 4.04 -2.99
C ASN A 219 -3.71 3.98 -2.10
N ILE A 220 -4.72 4.77 -2.45
CA ILE A 220 -6.00 4.76 -1.74
C ILE A 220 -6.63 3.38 -1.90
N THR A 221 -6.62 2.60 -0.84
CA THR A 221 -7.17 1.23 -0.81
C THR A 221 -8.54 1.16 -0.18
N ASN A 222 -8.92 2.20 0.57
CA ASN A 222 -10.22 2.30 1.23
C ASN A 222 -10.78 3.72 1.04
N ILE A 223 -11.95 3.82 0.41
CA ILE A 223 -12.61 5.09 0.16
C ILE A 223 -13.36 5.48 1.45
N GLN A 224 -12.79 6.43 2.19
CA GLN A 224 -13.40 6.94 3.42
C GLN A 224 -14.21 8.21 3.12
N PRO A 225 -15.39 8.39 3.76
CA PRO A 225 -16.13 9.64 3.69
C PRO A 225 -15.38 10.74 4.46
N GLU A 226 -15.20 11.87 3.82
CA GLU A 226 -14.60 13.08 4.39
C GLU A 226 -15.61 14.22 4.29
N ARG A 227 -15.94 14.88 5.42
CA ARG A 227 -16.81 16.05 5.40
C ARG A 227 -16.00 17.26 4.96
N VAL A 228 -16.52 17.97 3.95
CA VAL A 228 -15.90 19.17 3.41
C VAL A 228 -16.95 20.26 3.16
N THR A 229 -16.57 21.51 3.31
CA THR A 229 -17.44 22.63 2.97
C THR A 229 -16.94 23.28 1.69
N LEU A 230 -17.77 23.29 0.65
CA LEU A 230 -17.48 23.92 -0.64
C LEU A 230 -18.53 24.98 -0.93
N SER A 231 -18.10 26.21 -1.16
CA SER A 231 -18.98 27.37 -1.44
C SER A 231 -20.13 27.51 -0.42
N GLY A 232 -19.83 27.29 0.86
CA GLY A 232 -20.80 27.42 1.95
C GLY A 232 -21.79 26.26 2.12
N LYS A 233 -21.67 25.20 1.31
CA LYS A 233 -22.48 23.98 1.37
C LYS A 233 -21.65 22.81 1.86
N ASN A 234 -22.24 21.95 2.71
CA ASN A 234 -21.56 20.77 3.25
C ASN A 234 -21.72 19.59 2.29
N TRP A 235 -20.61 18.90 2.09
CA TRP A 235 -20.48 17.75 1.22
C TRP A 235 -19.77 16.60 1.92
N ILE A 236 -20.12 15.39 1.55
CA ILE A 236 -19.36 14.18 1.84
C ILE A 236 -18.53 13.88 0.61
N LYS A 237 -17.22 13.93 0.75
CA LYS A 237 -16.23 13.68 -0.30
C LYS A 237 -15.73 12.24 -0.19
N TYR A 238 -15.75 11.52 -1.27
CA TYR A 238 -15.23 10.17 -1.44
C TYR A 238 -14.05 10.22 -2.40
N LYS A 239 -12.85 10.27 -1.85
CA LYS A 239 -11.62 10.31 -2.65
C LYS A 239 -11.33 8.91 -3.19
N VAL A 240 -11.33 8.75 -4.52
CA VAL A 240 -11.09 7.47 -5.20
C VAL A 240 -9.65 7.35 -5.70
N TYR A 241 -8.96 8.47 -5.91
CA TYR A 241 -7.57 8.51 -6.35
C TYR A 241 -6.86 9.76 -5.85
N GLU A 242 -5.57 9.63 -5.57
CA GLU A 242 -4.67 10.73 -5.28
C GLU A 242 -3.25 10.36 -5.66
N ALA A 243 -2.56 11.25 -6.39
CA ALA A 243 -1.16 11.13 -6.71
C ALA A 243 -0.50 12.50 -6.81
N THR A 244 0.81 12.54 -6.59
CA THR A 244 1.65 13.70 -6.93
C THR A 244 2.44 13.38 -8.19
N PHE A 245 2.35 14.25 -9.18
CA PHE A 245 3.10 14.16 -10.44
C PHE A 245 4.28 15.12 -10.42
N PHE A 246 5.44 14.64 -10.88
CA PHE A 246 6.69 15.40 -11.01
C PHE A 246 7.07 15.45 -12.49
N PRO A 247 6.86 16.58 -13.20
CA PRO A 247 7.15 16.70 -14.63
C PRO A 247 8.64 16.56 -14.95
N PHE A 248 8.97 15.91 -16.08
CA PHE A 248 10.35 15.80 -16.58
C PHE A 248 10.72 16.90 -17.57
N SER A 249 9.74 17.52 -18.21
CA SER A 249 9.93 18.56 -19.22
C SER A 249 8.94 19.70 -19.03
N ASP A 250 9.28 20.86 -19.54
CA ASP A 250 8.37 22.01 -19.63
C ASP A 250 7.27 21.79 -20.67
N GLY A 251 6.23 22.61 -20.61
CA GLY A 251 5.05 22.54 -21.45
C GLY A 251 3.75 22.51 -20.65
N GLU A 252 2.74 21.84 -21.18
CA GLU A 252 1.45 21.69 -20.51
C GLU A 252 1.16 20.21 -20.18
N ILE A 253 0.67 19.97 -18.98
CA ILE A 253 0.12 18.68 -18.58
C ILE A 253 -1.39 18.82 -18.49
N ILE A 254 -2.09 18.03 -19.29
CA ILE A 254 -3.54 18.02 -19.35
C ILE A 254 -4.07 16.79 -18.60
N ILE A 255 -4.85 17.02 -17.55
CA ILE A 255 -5.69 16.02 -16.92
C ILE A 255 -7.03 16.07 -17.66
N PRO A 256 -7.39 15.06 -18.45
CA PRO A 256 -8.57 15.11 -19.30
C PRO A 256 -9.87 15.11 -18.47
N GLN A 257 -10.98 15.36 -19.15
CA GLN A 257 -12.29 15.08 -18.57
C GLN A 257 -12.41 13.59 -18.29
N ILE A 258 -12.88 13.24 -17.10
CA ILE A 258 -13.00 11.87 -16.61
C ILE A 258 -14.46 11.57 -16.36
N SER A 259 -14.93 10.43 -16.85
CA SER A 259 -16.24 9.88 -16.55
C SER A 259 -16.15 8.90 -15.39
N TRP A 260 -17.14 8.93 -14.51
CA TRP A 260 -17.27 8.04 -13.37
C TRP A 260 -18.72 7.56 -13.28
N GLU A 261 -18.95 6.26 -13.38
CA GLU A 261 -20.27 5.66 -13.35
C GLU A 261 -20.62 5.18 -11.94
N MET A 262 -21.84 5.48 -11.52
CA MET A 262 -22.42 5.09 -10.24
C MET A 262 -23.74 4.36 -10.50
N ILE A 263 -24.09 3.40 -9.63
CA ILE A 263 -25.46 2.93 -9.55
C ILE A 263 -26.25 3.99 -8.77
N LYS A 264 -27.32 4.52 -9.39
CA LYS A 264 -28.30 5.39 -8.78
C LYS A 264 -29.62 4.64 -8.72
N TYR A 265 -30.15 4.40 -7.53
CA TYR A 265 -31.38 3.64 -7.39
C TYR A 265 -32.61 4.51 -7.61
N ARG A 266 -33.53 4.05 -8.44
CA ARG A 266 -34.92 4.50 -8.40
C ARG A 266 -35.58 3.83 -7.19
N VAL A 267 -36.46 4.55 -6.49
CA VAL A 267 -37.17 4.03 -5.32
C VAL A 267 -38.63 3.81 -5.61
N ALA A 268 -39.22 2.76 -5.03
CA ALA A 268 -40.63 2.51 -5.14
C ALA A 268 -41.43 3.66 -4.51
N ARG A 269 -42.45 4.22 -5.24
CA ARG A 269 -43.32 5.27 -4.69
C ARG A 269 -44.07 4.78 -3.45
N ASN A 270 -44.52 3.52 -3.45
CA ASN A 270 -45.17 2.85 -2.34
C ASN A 270 -44.32 1.66 -1.92
N PRO A 271 -43.36 1.83 -0.95
CA PRO A 271 -42.50 0.74 -0.51
C PRO A 271 -43.35 -0.38 0.13
N THR A 272 -43.09 -1.62 -0.26
CA THR A 272 -43.73 -2.80 0.31
C THR A 272 -42.78 -3.53 1.27
N PHE A 273 -43.33 -4.21 2.28
CA PHE A 273 -42.53 -4.91 3.28
C PHE A 273 -41.74 -6.10 2.68
N PHE A 274 -42.29 -6.77 1.66
CA PHE A 274 -41.71 -7.97 1.05
C PHE A 274 -41.27 -7.77 -0.42
N GLY A 275 -41.30 -6.55 -0.96
CA GLY A 275 -40.95 -6.28 -2.34
C GLY A 275 -39.57 -5.65 -2.56
N SER A 276 -39.08 -5.70 -3.79
CA SER A 276 -37.92 -4.87 -4.19
C SER A 276 -38.36 -3.41 -4.22
N ASN A 277 -37.93 -2.63 -3.26
CA ASN A 277 -38.25 -1.21 -3.15
C ASN A 277 -37.23 -0.31 -3.88
N ARG A 278 -36.29 -0.89 -4.59
CA ARG A 278 -35.23 -0.19 -5.35
C ARG A 278 -35.01 -0.88 -6.69
N LEU A 279 -34.89 -0.07 -7.73
CA LEU A 279 -34.52 -0.51 -9.07
C LEU A 279 -33.17 0.12 -9.42
N GLU A 280 -32.21 -0.69 -9.84
CA GLU A 280 -30.88 -0.20 -10.27
C GLU A 280 -31.02 0.59 -11.58
N ASP A 281 -30.37 1.74 -11.60
CA ASP A 281 -30.15 2.57 -12.78
C ASP A 281 -28.71 3.08 -12.75
N PHE A 282 -28.14 3.43 -13.90
CA PHE A 282 -26.77 3.87 -14.00
C PHE A 282 -26.72 5.36 -14.30
N LYS A 283 -25.88 6.09 -13.56
CA LYS A 283 -25.62 7.50 -13.81
C LYS A 283 -24.13 7.76 -13.95
N THR A 284 -23.76 8.37 -15.07
CA THR A 284 -22.37 8.79 -15.32
C THR A 284 -22.20 10.25 -14.94
N PHE A 285 -21.20 10.51 -14.11
CA PHE A 285 -20.74 11.84 -13.73
C PHE A 285 -19.45 12.18 -14.47
N TYR A 286 -19.26 13.44 -14.76
CA TYR A 286 -18.08 13.92 -15.50
C TYR A 286 -17.33 14.96 -14.69
N SER A 287 -16.01 14.82 -14.59
CA SER A 287 -15.15 15.88 -14.08
C SER A 287 -14.88 16.93 -15.17
N SER A 288 -14.40 18.09 -14.76
CA SER A 288 -13.82 19.04 -15.72
C SER A 288 -12.36 18.70 -16.01
N ALA A 289 -11.90 18.93 -17.23
CA ALA A 289 -10.48 18.87 -17.57
C ALA A 289 -9.69 19.91 -16.76
N LYS A 290 -8.42 19.61 -16.46
CA LYS A 290 -7.49 20.52 -15.79
C LYS A 290 -6.19 20.60 -16.56
N THR A 291 -5.59 21.77 -16.60
CA THR A 291 -4.28 22.01 -17.24
C THR A 291 -3.32 22.56 -16.19
N VAL A 292 -2.13 21.98 -16.14
CA VAL A 292 -1.01 22.46 -15.32
C VAL A 292 0.10 22.88 -16.25
N LYS A 293 0.51 24.15 -16.14
CA LYS A 293 1.61 24.71 -16.92
C LYS A 293 2.93 24.38 -16.24
N VAL A 294 3.85 23.77 -16.97
CA VAL A 294 5.19 23.44 -16.48
C VAL A 294 6.20 24.43 -17.05
N ARG A 295 6.85 25.17 -16.17
CA ARG A 295 7.90 26.12 -16.52
C ARG A 295 9.29 25.49 -16.44
N PRO A 296 10.22 25.83 -17.36
CA PRO A 296 11.60 25.43 -17.23
C PRO A 296 12.24 26.03 -15.98
N LEU A 297 13.22 25.35 -15.41
CA LEU A 297 14.05 25.92 -14.35
C LEU A 297 14.86 27.10 -14.89
N PRO A 298 15.14 28.13 -14.07
CA PRO A 298 16.06 29.22 -14.43
C PRO A 298 17.40 28.69 -14.90
N GLN A 299 18.12 29.51 -15.70
CA GLN A 299 19.42 29.11 -16.24
C GLN A 299 20.45 28.88 -15.11
N HIS A 300 21.01 27.70 -15.10
CA HIS A 300 22.04 27.27 -14.15
C HIS A 300 22.84 26.10 -14.76
N PRO A 301 24.16 26.02 -14.57
CA PRO A 301 24.96 24.91 -15.10
C PRO A 301 24.44 23.52 -14.72
N LEU A 302 23.83 23.38 -13.56
CA LEU A 302 23.35 22.12 -13.01
C LEU A 302 21.82 21.93 -13.11
N ARG A 303 21.13 22.76 -13.88
CA ARG A 303 19.65 22.76 -13.92
C ARG A 303 19.03 21.41 -14.26
N ASN A 304 19.73 20.58 -15.02
CA ASN A 304 19.23 19.25 -15.44
C ASN A 304 19.59 18.13 -14.44
N GLU A 305 20.35 18.42 -13.39
CA GLU A 305 20.87 17.44 -12.43
C GLU A 305 20.30 17.64 -11.03
N VAL A 306 19.70 18.80 -10.76
CA VAL A 306 19.23 19.17 -9.43
C VAL A 306 17.85 18.60 -9.13
N SER A 307 17.63 18.20 -7.89
CA SER A 307 16.30 17.92 -7.36
C SER A 307 15.53 19.21 -7.12
N VAL A 308 14.19 19.14 -7.23
CA VAL A 308 13.31 20.29 -7.04
C VAL A 308 12.40 20.03 -5.83
N GLY A 309 12.39 20.97 -4.89
CA GLY A 309 11.63 20.85 -3.67
C GLY A 309 12.06 21.81 -2.57
N VAL A 310 11.54 21.59 -1.38
CA VAL A 310 11.94 22.34 -0.17
C VAL A 310 12.68 21.37 0.74
N PHE A 311 14.00 21.50 0.82
CA PHE A 311 14.86 20.55 1.51
C PHE A 311 15.69 21.21 2.61
N GLN A 312 16.08 20.37 3.58
CA GLN A 312 16.98 20.73 4.66
C GLN A 312 17.97 19.61 4.93
N LEU A 313 19.17 19.97 5.39
CA LEU A 313 20.19 19.03 5.80
C LEU A 313 19.90 18.49 7.21
N ARG A 314 20.11 17.20 7.39
CA ARG A 314 20.20 16.52 8.69
C ARG A 314 21.56 15.85 8.76
N GLU A 315 22.34 16.23 9.74
CA GLU A 315 23.68 15.69 9.95
C GLU A 315 23.72 14.81 11.17
N ASN A 316 24.49 13.71 11.06
CA ASN A 316 24.90 12.93 12.20
C ASN A 316 26.34 12.43 12.00
N ILE A 317 27.18 12.55 13.03
CA ILE A 317 28.58 12.23 13.00
C ILE A 317 28.91 11.39 14.23
N SER A 318 29.65 10.31 14.03
CA SER A 318 30.03 9.44 15.14
C SER A 318 31.04 10.08 16.10
N SER A 319 31.92 10.95 15.61
CA SER A 319 32.88 11.70 16.43
C SER A 319 33.31 13.00 15.76
N LEU A 320 33.42 14.08 16.53
CA LEU A 320 33.99 15.35 16.08
C LEU A 320 35.50 15.44 16.35
N GLU A 321 36.06 14.55 17.20
CA GLU A 321 37.50 14.40 17.46
C GLU A 321 37.90 12.99 17.07
N VAL A 322 38.95 12.88 16.23
CA VAL A 322 39.46 11.60 15.73
C VAL A 322 40.98 11.64 15.69
N GLU A 323 41.63 10.48 15.73
CA GLU A 323 43.05 10.37 15.46
C GLU A 323 43.34 10.24 13.96
N THR A 324 44.53 10.63 13.53
CA THR A 324 44.98 10.46 12.14
C THR A 324 44.87 9.00 11.70
N GLY A 325 44.13 8.78 10.59
CA GLY A 325 43.86 7.47 10.02
C GLY A 325 42.78 6.66 10.76
N GLU A 326 42.20 7.21 11.81
CA GLU A 326 41.00 6.64 12.43
C GLU A 326 39.78 6.87 11.54
N GLY A 327 38.93 5.85 11.45
CA GLY A 327 37.69 5.91 10.67
C GLY A 327 36.52 6.40 11.50
N PHE A 328 35.69 7.26 10.91
CA PHE A 328 34.45 7.72 11.51
C PHE A 328 33.31 7.73 10.47
N THR A 329 32.08 7.72 10.94
CA THR A 329 30.92 7.76 10.09
C THR A 329 30.28 9.15 10.04
N TYR A 330 29.89 9.58 8.85
CA TYR A 330 29.19 10.81 8.61
C TYR A 330 27.91 10.55 7.82
N ASN A 331 26.76 10.95 8.35
CA ASN A 331 25.47 10.88 7.69
C ASN A 331 25.12 12.25 7.11
N PHE A 332 25.02 12.32 5.78
CA PHE A 332 24.47 13.46 5.05
C PHE A 332 23.01 13.14 4.72
N GLY A 333 22.07 13.55 5.58
CA GLY A 333 20.64 13.31 5.40
C GLY A 333 19.96 14.51 4.75
N ILE A 334 19.24 14.28 3.64
CA ILE A 334 18.44 15.30 2.97
C ILE A 334 16.98 15.00 3.26
N SER A 335 16.30 15.90 3.96
CA SER A 335 14.89 15.75 4.32
C SER A 335 14.06 16.90 3.80
N GLY A 336 12.83 16.64 3.35
CA GLY A 336 11.97 17.72 2.87
C GLY A 336 10.76 17.26 2.07
N GLU A 337 10.17 18.19 1.35
CA GLU A 337 9.03 18.01 0.45
C GLU A 337 9.50 18.09 -0.99
N GLY A 338 9.24 17.04 -1.78
CA GLY A 338 9.64 16.92 -3.18
C GLY A 338 9.78 15.47 -3.61
N ASN A 339 10.34 15.25 -4.81
CA ASN A 339 10.63 13.90 -5.29
C ASN A 339 11.86 13.32 -4.56
N VAL A 340 11.63 12.54 -3.51
CA VAL A 340 12.72 11.92 -2.72
C VAL A 340 13.54 10.94 -3.56
N ASN A 341 12.93 10.29 -4.57
CA ASN A 341 13.63 9.36 -5.45
C ASN A 341 14.68 10.07 -6.32
N SER A 342 14.42 11.34 -6.71
CA SER A 342 15.34 12.13 -7.52
C SER A 342 16.53 12.72 -6.76
N ILE A 343 16.56 12.60 -5.42
CA ILE A 343 17.67 13.11 -4.61
C ILE A 343 18.95 12.31 -4.93
N SER A 344 19.94 12.98 -5.52
CA SER A 344 21.27 12.42 -5.79
C SER A 344 22.16 12.51 -4.55
N ALA A 345 23.27 11.76 -4.57
CA ALA A 345 24.30 11.92 -3.56
C ALA A 345 24.89 13.34 -3.57
N PRO A 346 25.31 13.88 -2.43
CA PRO A 346 26.01 15.15 -2.39
C PRO A 346 27.29 15.09 -3.23
N ARG A 347 27.62 16.20 -3.85
CA ARG A 347 28.87 16.34 -4.58
C ARG A 347 30.00 16.39 -3.59
N THR A 348 31.07 15.65 -3.88
CA THR A 348 32.28 15.61 -3.08
C THR A 348 33.41 16.30 -3.82
N ARG A 349 34.13 17.18 -3.13
CA ARG A 349 35.41 17.74 -3.61
C ARG A 349 36.53 16.95 -2.99
N GLN A 350 37.51 16.57 -3.80
CA GLN A 350 38.67 15.89 -3.27
C GLN A 350 39.49 16.86 -2.41
N ILE A 351 39.68 16.51 -1.15
CA ILE A 351 40.61 17.16 -0.23
C ILE A 351 41.73 16.14 0.03
N GLN A 352 43.00 16.52 -0.19
CA GLN A 352 44.15 15.60 -0.07
C GLN A 352 44.24 14.89 1.28
N LYS A 353 43.60 15.46 2.31
CA LYS A 353 43.64 14.94 3.70
C LYS A 353 42.53 13.96 4.02
N LEU A 354 41.41 13.97 3.27
CA LEU A 354 40.20 13.25 3.56
C LEU A 354 39.96 12.15 2.53
N ASN A 355 39.94 10.92 2.98
CA ASN A 355 39.46 9.78 2.19
C ASN A 355 37.98 9.54 2.44
N THR A 356 37.22 9.43 1.36
CA THR A 356 35.77 9.20 1.38
C THR A 356 35.47 7.91 0.64
N PHE A 357 34.73 7.02 1.28
CA PHE A 357 34.24 5.78 0.68
C PHE A 357 32.80 5.95 0.23
N ASP A 358 32.36 5.15 -0.72
CA ASP A 358 30.99 5.20 -1.24
C ASP A 358 29.97 5.04 -0.12
N PRO A 359 28.89 5.85 -0.11
CA PRO A 359 27.95 5.85 0.98
C PRO A 359 26.97 4.67 0.91
N ASN A 360 26.57 4.18 2.08
CA ASN A 360 25.36 3.37 2.20
C ASN A 360 24.16 4.31 2.15
N VAL A 361 23.21 4.04 1.23
CA VAL A 361 22.02 4.89 0.97
C VAL A 361 20.80 4.27 1.59
N ARG A 362 20.05 5.07 2.35
CA ARG A 362 18.72 4.73 2.89
C ARG A 362 17.74 5.82 2.51
N GLN A 363 16.48 5.44 2.24
CA GLN A 363 15.42 6.42 1.99
C GLN A 363 14.11 6.00 2.63
N GLN A 364 13.34 7.01 3.03
CA GLN A 364 11.98 6.86 3.52
C GLN A 364 11.08 7.90 2.86
N ILE A 365 9.96 7.46 2.31
CA ILE A 365 8.98 8.33 1.64
C ILE A 365 7.67 8.26 2.39
N ASN A 366 7.15 9.41 2.78
CA ASN A 366 5.86 9.58 3.45
C ASN A 366 4.89 10.29 2.51
N ARG A 367 3.72 9.72 2.34
CA ARG A 367 2.63 10.24 1.52
C ARG A 367 1.48 10.63 2.44
N GLY A 368 1.09 11.88 2.43
CA GLY A 368 0.01 12.35 3.29
C GLY A 368 -0.37 13.81 3.02
N MET A 369 -1.64 14.14 3.26
CA MET A 369 -2.17 15.50 3.09
C MET A 369 -1.87 16.13 1.71
N GLY A 370 -1.93 15.33 0.65
CA GLY A 370 -1.62 15.78 -0.71
C GLY A 370 -0.14 16.05 -1.00
N LYS A 371 0.78 15.68 -0.10
CA LYS A 371 2.20 15.99 -0.19
C LYS A 371 3.08 14.76 -0.09
N ILE A 372 4.18 14.79 -0.83
CA ILE A 372 5.25 13.82 -0.74
C ILE A 372 6.38 14.42 0.06
N ARG A 373 6.69 13.80 1.20
CA ARG A 373 7.82 14.18 2.06
C ARG A 373 8.68 12.96 2.34
N GLY A 374 9.93 13.19 2.64
CA GLY A 374 10.78 12.08 3.03
C GLY A 374 12.17 12.50 3.43
N VAL A 375 12.98 11.49 3.61
CA VAL A 375 14.40 11.63 3.90
C VAL A 375 15.18 10.65 3.05
N LYS A 376 16.33 11.10 2.54
CA LYS A 376 17.34 10.26 1.92
C LYS A 376 18.66 10.48 2.61
N GLU A 377 19.23 9.44 3.14
CA GLU A 377 20.44 9.46 3.95
C GLU A 377 21.58 8.81 3.21
N PHE A 378 22.72 9.48 3.21
CA PHE A 378 23.97 9.02 2.62
C PHE A 378 24.98 8.85 3.76
N ASN A 379 25.21 7.61 4.19
CA ASN A 379 26.11 7.26 5.29
C ASN A 379 27.50 6.98 4.75
N TYR A 380 28.39 7.93 4.91
CA TYR A 380 29.78 7.84 4.50
C TYR A 380 30.66 7.26 5.62
N TYR A 381 31.65 6.49 5.23
CA TYR A 381 32.80 6.18 6.07
C TYR A 381 33.97 7.06 5.63
N LEU A 382 34.57 7.75 6.57
CA LEU A 382 35.61 8.78 6.32
C LEU A 382 36.85 8.46 7.13
N THR A 383 38.06 8.76 6.57
CA THR A 383 39.32 8.74 7.28
C THR A 383 40.12 9.98 6.93
N ILE A 384 40.84 10.56 7.92
CA ILE A 384 41.68 11.74 7.73
C ILE A 384 43.11 11.39 8.09
N ASN A 385 44.06 11.62 7.17
CA ASN A 385 45.42 11.18 7.28
C ASN A 385 46.42 12.27 7.78
N GLU A 386 45.96 13.50 7.96
CA GLU A 386 46.75 14.60 8.46
C GLU A 386 46.08 15.27 9.67
N PRO A 387 46.85 15.67 10.68
CA PRO A 387 46.31 16.40 11.82
C PRO A 387 45.82 17.80 11.43
N GLY A 388 44.90 18.34 12.22
CA GLY A 388 44.37 19.69 12.09
C GLY A 388 42.86 19.74 11.98
N GLU A 389 42.35 20.90 11.65
CA GLU A 389 40.91 21.14 11.46
C GLU A 389 40.48 20.77 10.02
N VAL A 390 39.40 19.99 9.88
CA VAL A 390 38.79 19.65 8.61
C VAL A 390 37.31 20.04 8.63
N ARG A 391 36.93 20.96 7.78
CA ARG A 391 35.52 21.40 7.61
C ARG A 391 34.86 20.53 6.55
N LEU A 392 33.81 19.82 6.93
CA LEU A 392 33.07 18.97 5.98
C LEU A 392 32.37 19.78 4.91
N SER A 393 32.09 21.08 5.15
CA SER A 393 31.57 22.04 4.14
C SER A 393 32.48 22.23 2.93
N ASP A 394 33.77 22.02 3.09
CA ASP A 394 34.74 22.16 2.00
C ASP A 394 34.78 20.92 1.11
N HIS A 395 34.23 19.80 1.61
CA HIS A 395 34.21 18.52 0.92
C HIS A 395 32.85 18.16 0.36
N PHE A 396 31.76 18.39 1.13
CA PHE A 396 30.39 18.04 0.73
C PHE A 396 29.55 19.27 0.41
N GLU A 397 28.83 19.22 -0.69
CA GLU A 397 27.76 20.17 -1.03
C GLU A 397 26.64 19.48 -1.80
N TRP A 398 25.40 19.91 -1.59
CA TRP A 398 24.28 19.46 -2.35
C TRP A 398 23.41 20.64 -2.81
N ILE A 399 23.25 20.78 -4.11
CA ILE A 399 22.54 21.89 -4.76
C ILE A 399 21.19 21.42 -5.20
N TYR A 400 20.17 22.21 -4.96
CA TYR A 400 18.79 21.95 -5.36
C TYR A 400 18.09 23.22 -5.80
N PHE A 401 16.94 23.10 -6.46
CA PHE A 401 16.09 24.23 -6.78
C PHE A 401 14.92 24.29 -5.79
N ASN A 402 14.76 25.43 -5.13
CA ASN A 402 13.64 25.70 -4.23
C ASN A 402 12.51 26.39 -5.03
N PRO A 403 11.37 25.71 -5.33
CA PRO A 403 10.31 26.26 -6.15
C PRO A 403 9.53 27.37 -5.44
N VAL A 404 9.49 27.38 -4.10
CA VAL A 404 8.80 28.42 -3.32
C VAL A 404 9.56 29.75 -3.40
N LEU A 405 10.89 29.68 -3.34
CA LEU A 405 11.76 30.86 -3.44
C LEU A 405 12.17 31.16 -4.90
N ALA A 406 11.82 30.28 -5.84
CA ALA A 406 12.20 30.34 -7.24
C ALA A 406 13.72 30.53 -7.46
N LYS A 407 14.56 29.88 -6.64
CA LYS A 407 16.02 30.00 -6.68
C LYS A 407 16.72 28.68 -6.37
N TYR A 408 17.95 28.57 -6.85
CA TYR A 408 18.85 27.50 -6.42
C TYR A 408 19.36 27.77 -5.02
N ASP A 409 19.50 26.70 -4.25
CA ASP A 409 20.01 26.75 -2.89
C ASP A 409 20.98 25.57 -2.66
N THR A 410 21.82 25.67 -1.63
CA THR A 410 22.90 24.71 -1.38
C THR A 410 22.89 24.28 0.07
N LEU A 411 22.80 22.98 0.30
CA LEU A 411 23.01 22.38 1.62
C LEU A 411 24.50 22.08 1.79
N ARG A 412 25.09 22.59 2.85
CA ARG A 412 26.47 22.32 3.26
C ARG A 412 26.53 21.89 4.71
N PRO A 413 27.43 20.92 5.03
CA PRO A 413 27.68 20.55 6.40
C PRO A 413 28.09 21.74 7.26
N SER A 414 27.72 21.70 8.54
CA SER A 414 28.20 22.63 9.54
C SER A 414 29.36 22.07 10.36
N ALA A 415 29.60 20.77 10.28
CA ALA A 415 30.53 20.05 11.12
C ALA A 415 31.98 20.33 10.78
N VAL A 416 32.77 20.45 11.85
CA VAL A 416 34.22 20.63 11.83
C VAL A 416 34.86 19.52 12.65
N ILE A 417 35.74 18.75 12.01
CA ILE A 417 36.41 17.61 12.62
C ILE A 417 37.81 18.05 13.11
N GLN A 418 38.10 17.79 14.38
CA GLN A 418 39.42 18.00 14.99
C GLN A 418 40.23 16.71 14.91
N VAL A 419 41.33 16.74 14.18
CA VAL A 419 42.18 15.57 13.96
C VAL A 419 43.48 15.73 14.76
N LYS A 420 43.74 14.75 15.65
CA LYS A 420 44.95 14.71 16.52
C LYS A 420 45.90 13.62 16.03
N GLY A 421 47.15 13.71 16.42
CA GLY A 421 48.20 12.70 16.13
C GLY A 421 49.16 13.11 15.03
N ASP A 422 50.01 12.19 14.60
CA ASP A 422 51.03 12.43 13.59
C ASP A 422 50.51 12.16 12.16
N SER A 423 51.03 12.90 11.18
CA SER A 423 50.68 12.69 9.77
C SER A 423 51.08 11.30 9.29
N LYS A 424 50.10 10.50 8.85
CA LYS A 424 50.32 9.17 8.25
C LYS A 424 50.83 9.25 6.81
N VAL A 425 50.65 10.38 6.13
CA VAL A 425 51.19 10.65 4.78
C VAL A 425 52.74 10.69 4.87
N ASN A 426 53.30 11.37 5.87
CA ASN A 426 54.73 11.44 6.06
C ASN A 426 55.33 10.12 6.51
N GLN A 427 54.59 9.27 7.24
CA GLN A 427 55.06 7.93 7.63
C GLN A 427 55.19 6.99 6.43
N ALA A 428 54.27 7.07 5.44
CA ALA A 428 54.38 6.29 4.21
C ALA A 428 55.61 6.74 3.36
N ILE A 429 55.84 8.06 3.30
CA ILE A 429 56.98 8.63 2.57
C ILE A 429 58.31 8.32 3.28
N SER A 430 58.36 8.37 4.62
CA SER A 430 59.52 8.01 5.38
C SER A 430 59.85 6.51 5.33
N LYS A 431 58.85 5.64 5.30
CA LYS A 431 59.01 4.19 5.08
C LYS A 431 59.51 3.88 3.66
N GLN A 432 59.11 4.64 2.67
CA GLN A 432 59.59 4.52 1.28
C GLN A 432 61.05 4.97 1.11
N ARG A 433 61.57 5.82 2.04
CA ARG A 433 62.99 6.24 2.04
C ARG A 433 63.91 5.32 2.82
N LEU A 434 63.38 4.37 3.59
CA LEU A 434 64.14 3.47 4.50
C LEU A 434 64.21 2.02 4.03
N GLY A 435 64.08 1.75 2.77
CA GLY A 435 64.27 0.39 2.23
C GLY A 435 63.55 0.21 0.90
N GLY A 436 64.18 -0.42 -0.03
CA GLY A 436 63.57 -0.78 -1.29
C GLY A 436 62.36 -1.71 -1.07
N ILE A 437 61.43 -1.73 -2.04
CA ILE A 437 60.24 -2.61 -2.07
C ILE A 437 60.56 -4.09 -1.66
N TYR A 438 61.78 -4.52 -1.85
CA TYR A 438 62.24 -5.87 -1.53
C TYR A 438 62.42 -6.13 -0.05
N ASP A 439 62.77 -5.11 0.77
CA ASP A 439 62.93 -5.26 2.24
C ASP A 439 61.56 -5.35 2.96
N LEU A 440 60.49 -4.77 2.38
CA LEU A 440 59.15 -4.89 2.87
C LEU A 440 58.54 -6.27 2.57
N ILE A 441 59.01 -6.95 1.51
CA ILE A 441 58.54 -8.28 1.13
C ILE A 441 59.18 -9.37 2.03
N GLU A 442 60.42 -9.15 2.55
CA GLU A 442 61.08 -10.08 3.47
C GLU A 442 60.51 -10.04 4.89
N VAL A 443 59.91 -8.95 5.34
CA VAL A 443 59.37 -8.80 6.70
C VAL A 443 57.90 -9.28 6.82
N GLU A 444 57.14 -9.24 5.78
CA GLU A 444 55.82 -9.84 5.79
C GLU A 444 55.90 -11.34 5.52
N SER A 445 55.90 -12.11 6.60
CA SER A 445 55.75 -13.56 6.48
C SER A 445 54.39 -13.89 5.82
N ASN A 446 54.47 -14.37 4.61
CA ASN A 446 53.33 -14.85 3.82
C ASN A 446 52.70 -16.14 4.41
N LYS A 447 52.80 -16.33 5.74
CA LYS A 447 52.18 -17.40 6.51
C LYS A 447 50.81 -16.92 6.94
N LEU A 448 49.83 -17.20 6.08
CA LEU A 448 48.41 -17.13 6.43
C LEU A 448 48.18 -17.90 7.73
N SER A 449 48.02 -17.20 8.84
CA SER A 449 47.68 -17.76 10.18
C SER A 449 46.35 -18.57 10.11
N TYR A 450 45.56 -18.35 9.05
CA TYR A 450 44.33 -19.06 8.72
C TYR A 450 44.51 -20.58 8.48
N GLN A 451 45.67 -21.03 7.98
CA GLN A 451 45.93 -22.48 7.78
C GLN A 451 46.11 -23.24 9.10
N ARG A 452 46.60 -22.62 10.16
CA ARG A 452 46.70 -23.25 11.47
C ARG A 452 45.33 -23.47 12.12
N TYR A 453 44.44 -22.52 12.03
CA TYR A 453 43.08 -22.68 12.57
C TYR A 453 42.29 -23.74 11.81
N LYS A 454 42.43 -23.81 10.51
CA LYS A 454 41.77 -24.83 9.67
C LYS A 454 42.29 -26.24 10.02
N TYR A 455 43.58 -26.41 10.30
CA TYR A 455 44.14 -27.67 10.71
C TYR A 455 43.62 -28.11 12.09
N TYR A 456 43.63 -27.25 13.10
CA TYR A 456 43.10 -27.58 14.43
C TYR A 456 41.61 -27.80 14.43
N PHE A 457 40.86 -27.06 13.63
CA PHE A 457 39.42 -27.24 13.45
C PHE A 457 39.09 -28.57 12.79
N SER A 458 39.84 -28.96 11.75
CA SER A 458 39.70 -30.27 11.11
C SER A 458 40.01 -31.42 12.06
N LEU A 459 41.07 -31.24 12.88
CA LEU A 459 41.46 -32.23 13.88
C LEU A 459 40.41 -32.37 14.98
N PHE A 460 39.81 -31.29 15.42
CA PHE A 460 38.69 -31.27 16.37
C PHE A 460 37.42 -31.96 15.82
N ILE A 461 37.08 -31.70 14.59
CA ILE A 461 35.92 -32.35 13.93
C ILE A 461 36.16 -33.88 13.76
N ASN A 462 37.35 -34.27 13.38
CA ASN A 462 37.71 -35.68 13.27
C ASN A 462 37.63 -36.40 14.62
N LEU A 463 38.06 -35.74 15.68
CA LEU A 463 38.00 -36.30 17.05
C LEU A 463 36.57 -36.44 17.54
N LEU A 464 35.70 -35.48 17.22
CA LEU A 464 34.25 -35.56 17.48
C LEU A 464 33.58 -36.70 16.73
N LEU A 465 33.96 -36.93 15.45
CA LEU A 465 33.49 -38.04 14.65
C LEU A 465 33.86 -39.40 15.26
N VAL A 466 35.12 -39.55 15.65
CA VAL A 466 35.59 -40.78 16.33
C VAL A 466 34.88 -41.02 17.63
N ALA A 467 34.69 -39.96 18.47
CA ALA A 467 33.95 -40.07 19.72
C ALA A 467 32.49 -40.48 19.50
N SER A 468 31.83 -39.94 18.47
CA SER A 468 30.45 -40.31 18.12
C SER A 468 30.30 -41.77 17.67
N VAL A 469 31.27 -42.28 16.90
CA VAL A 469 31.30 -43.68 16.46
C VAL A 469 31.50 -44.59 17.66
N VAL A 470 32.42 -44.27 18.58
CA VAL A 470 32.66 -45.01 19.82
C VAL A 470 31.40 -45.04 20.70
N LEU A 471 30.70 -43.91 20.80
CA LEU A 471 29.48 -43.79 21.59
C LEU A 471 28.33 -44.64 20.97
N LEU A 472 28.22 -44.64 19.65
CA LEU A 472 27.30 -45.47 18.91
C LEU A 472 27.56 -46.96 19.10
N THR A 473 28.84 -47.39 19.01
CA THR A 473 29.24 -48.81 19.22
C THR A 473 28.96 -49.24 20.66
N VAL A 474 29.24 -48.41 21.65
CA VAL A 474 28.91 -48.67 23.07
C VAL A 474 27.38 -48.77 23.27
N MET A 475 26.61 -47.89 22.63
CA MET A 475 25.13 -47.97 22.69
C MET A 475 24.58 -49.25 22.07
N ILE A 476 25.14 -49.67 20.91
CA ILE A 476 24.72 -50.92 20.22
C ILE A 476 25.11 -52.15 21.05
N MET A 477 26.32 -52.15 21.66
CA MET A 477 26.76 -53.26 22.55
C MET A 477 25.90 -53.33 23.83
N ARG A 478 25.47 -52.20 24.37
CA ARG A 478 24.54 -52.21 25.54
C ARG A 478 23.12 -52.71 25.18
N LYS A 479 22.69 -52.49 23.95
CA LYS A 479 21.35 -52.94 23.49
C LYS A 479 21.30 -54.40 23.07
N GLY A 480 22.47 -55.06 22.90
CA GLY A 480 22.57 -56.49 22.54
C GLY A 480 22.71 -57.44 23.74
N ASN A 481 22.80 -56.91 25.00
CA ASN A 481 22.93 -57.70 26.21
C ASN A 481 21.74 -57.48 27.17
N GLY A 482 20.55 -57.10 26.63
CA GLY A 482 19.33 -56.98 27.42
C GLY A 482 18.20 -57.82 26.80
#